data_e16b5ddf1a4cb62b688b374c7b64006c
#
_entry.id   e16b5ddf1a4cb62b688b374c7b64006c
#
_cell.length_a   1.000
_cell.length_b   1.000
_cell.length_c   1.000
_cell.angle_alpha   90.00
_cell.angle_beta   90.00
_cell.angle_gamma   90.00
#
_symmetry.space_group_name_H-M   'P 1'
#
loop_
_entity.id
_entity.type
_entity.pdbx_description
1 polymer ?
#
loop_
_entity_poly.entity_id
_entity_poly.type
_entity_poly.pdbx_seq_one_letter_code
_entity_poly.pdbx_strand_id
1 'polypeptide(L)'
;MTNSQIDDKVILRIPTIPRIHLVLFFLTVFTTLLAGALMEGAKVLENPLELLKGIPFSFTLMFILGTHEFGHYYYAQKHKVDATLPYFIPAPPFLFLIGTFGAFIKIKSPIYRKDALLQIGAAGPIAGFVIAVPALIIGLLLSDVVEKSNIQGALILGDSILMKILTWITHPKLMDTQDIMLHPIAFAGWIGLLVTMLNLLPIGQLDLSLIHIS
;
A
#
# COMPACT_ATOMS: atom_id res chain seq x y z
N MET A 1 33.71 -19.64 31.23
CA MET A 1 33.03 -19.56 29.90
C MET A 1 31.83 -18.63 30.09
N THR A 2 32.06 -17.35 29.91
CA THR A 2 31.04 -16.31 30.09
C THR A 2 30.28 -16.15 28.77
N ASN A 3 29.03 -16.56 28.79
CA ASN A 3 28.08 -16.43 27.69
C ASN A 3 27.68 -14.96 27.60
N SER A 4 28.36 -14.16 26.76
CA SER A 4 27.94 -12.82 26.43
C SER A 4 26.76 -12.95 25.46
N GLN A 5 25.55 -12.90 25.97
CA GLN A 5 24.36 -12.57 25.19
C GLN A 5 24.59 -11.16 24.66
N ILE A 6 24.98 -11.06 23.41
CA ILE A 6 24.98 -9.80 22.67
C ILE A 6 23.51 -9.41 22.53
N ASP A 7 23.13 -8.42 23.32
CA ASP A 7 21.81 -7.76 23.26
C ASP A 7 21.72 -7.09 21.88
N ASP A 8 21.14 -7.81 20.91
CA ASP A 8 20.95 -7.37 19.53
C ASP A 8 19.85 -6.29 19.47
N LYS A 9 20.04 -5.19 20.20
CA LYS A 9 19.22 -4.00 20.02
C LYS A 9 19.45 -3.47 18.61
N VAL A 10 18.47 -3.62 17.75
CA VAL A 10 18.46 -2.97 16.44
C VAL A 10 18.47 -1.47 16.67
N ILE A 11 19.64 -0.85 16.58
CA ILE A 11 19.78 0.60 16.64
C ILE A 11 19.34 1.10 15.27
N LEU A 12 18.09 1.51 15.15
CA LEU A 12 17.60 2.19 13.95
C LEU A 12 18.40 3.51 13.79
N ARG A 13 19.34 3.52 12.87
CA ARG A 13 20.02 4.76 12.48
C ARG A 13 18.98 5.58 11.70
N ILE A 14 18.46 6.63 12.32
CA ILE A 14 17.61 7.60 11.63
C ILE A 14 18.56 8.44 10.75
N PRO A 15 18.59 8.21 9.43
CA PRO A 15 19.41 9.02 8.54
C PRO A 15 18.83 10.42 8.47
N THR A 16 19.67 11.41 8.21
CA THR A 16 19.19 12.74 7.82
C THR A 16 18.28 12.58 6.60
N ILE A 17 17.01 13.02 6.72
CA ILE A 17 16.02 12.86 5.64
C ILE A 17 16.40 13.81 4.50
N PRO A 18 16.81 13.31 3.32
CA PRO A 18 17.12 14.18 2.20
C PRO A 18 15.85 14.92 1.75
N ARG A 19 15.99 16.19 1.37
CA ARG A 19 14.86 17.03 0.95
C ARG A 19 13.98 16.39 -0.13
N ILE A 20 14.59 15.61 -1.02
CA ILE A 20 13.87 14.93 -2.11
C ILE A 20 12.81 13.95 -1.60
N HIS A 21 13.08 13.19 -0.51
CA HIS A 21 12.09 12.27 0.07
C HIS A 21 10.87 13.03 0.60
N LEU A 22 11.08 14.19 1.26
CA LEU A 22 9.99 15.03 1.75
C LEU A 22 9.16 15.61 0.60
N VAL A 23 9.83 16.14 -0.43
CA VAL A 23 9.15 16.70 -1.60
C VAL A 23 8.30 15.65 -2.28
N LEU A 24 8.86 14.47 -2.56
CA LEU A 24 8.13 13.37 -3.19
C LEU A 24 6.99 12.87 -2.31
N PHE A 25 7.20 12.75 -1.00
CA PHE A 25 6.14 12.35 -0.06
C PHE A 25 4.95 13.30 -0.10
N PHE A 26 5.18 14.61 0.09
CA PHE A 26 4.10 15.60 0.09
C PHE A 26 3.42 15.72 -1.27
N LEU A 27 4.18 15.60 -2.36
CA LEU A 27 3.61 15.59 -3.70
C LEU A 27 2.73 14.35 -3.92
N THR A 28 3.15 13.17 -3.43
CA THR A 28 2.35 11.94 -3.50
C THR A 28 1.11 12.03 -2.62
N VAL A 29 1.20 12.60 -1.42
CA VAL A 29 0.03 12.88 -0.58
C VAL A 29 -0.96 13.78 -1.34
N PHE A 30 -0.49 14.84 -1.98
CA PHE A 30 -1.35 15.74 -2.76
C PHE A 30 -2.02 15.02 -3.94
N THR A 31 -1.27 14.25 -4.72
CA THR A 31 -1.83 13.54 -5.89
C THR A 31 -2.78 12.42 -5.49
N THR A 32 -2.55 11.71 -4.39
CA THR A 32 -3.48 10.70 -3.85
C THR A 32 -4.71 11.32 -3.21
N LEU A 33 -4.59 12.48 -2.55
CA LEU A 33 -5.75 13.26 -2.06
C LEU A 33 -6.64 13.68 -3.22
N LEU A 34 -6.03 14.21 -4.29
CA LEU A 34 -6.76 14.61 -5.49
C LEU A 34 -7.44 13.40 -6.15
N ALA A 35 -6.75 12.27 -6.26
CA ALA A 35 -7.32 11.03 -6.79
C ALA A 35 -8.54 10.59 -5.97
N GLY A 36 -8.42 10.50 -4.65
CA GLY A 36 -9.53 10.12 -3.77
C GLY A 36 -10.70 11.10 -3.83
N ALA A 37 -10.45 12.40 -3.89
CA ALA A 37 -11.49 13.41 -4.03
C ALA A 37 -12.24 13.29 -5.37
N LEU A 38 -11.52 13.06 -6.48
CA LEU A 38 -12.13 12.86 -7.79
C LEU A 38 -12.99 11.59 -7.84
N MET A 39 -12.60 10.51 -7.16
CA MET A 39 -13.41 9.29 -7.04
C MET A 39 -14.74 9.55 -6.34
N GLU A 40 -14.76 10.45 -5.35
CA GLU A 40 -15.96 10.91 -4.65
C GLU A 40 -16.76 11.96 -5.44
N GLY A 41 -16.44 12.19 -6.71
CA GLY A 41 -17.12 13.17 -7.54
C GLY A 41 -16.88 14.63 -7.14
N ALA A 42 -15.79 14.89 -6.40
CA ALA A 42 -15.47 16.23 -5.92
C ALA A 42 -15.14 17.19 -7.07
N LYS A 43 -15.70 18.39 -7.00
CA LYS A 43 -15.44 19.48 -7.93
C LYS A 43 -14.37 20.42 -7.35
N VAL A 44 -13.15 19.91 -7.23
CA VAL A 44 -12.04 20.60 -6.53
C VAL A 44 -11.73 21.98 -7.13
N LEU A 45 -11.94 22.17 -8.45
CA LEU A 45 -11.73 23.46 -9.11
C LEU A 45 -12.80 24.51 -8.75
N GLU A 46 -14.04 24.09 -8.43
CA GLU A 46 -15.12 24.96 -8.01
C GLU A 46 -15.04 25.23 -6.49
N ASN A 47 -14.71 24.21 -5.73
CA ASN A 47 -14.58 24.26 -4.27
C ASN A 47 -13.34 23.49 -3.79
N PRO A 48 -12.22 24.17 -3.51
CA PRO A 48 -10.99 23.54 -3.05
C PRO A 48 -11.12 22.72 -1.76
N LEU A 49 -12.12 23.03 -0.88
CA LEU A 49 -12.36 22.27 0.35
C LEU A 49 -12.84 20.85 0.06
N GLU A 50 -13.37 20.57 -1.12
CA GLU A 50 -13.76 19.22 -1.51
C GLU A 50 -12.56 18.26 -1.67
N LEU A 51 -11.34 18.79 -1.75
CA LEU A 51 -10.13 17.99 -1.70
C LEU A 51 -10.07 17.11 -0.42
N LEU A 52 -10.67 17.59 0.68
CA LEU A 52 -10.72 16.84 1.95
C LEU A 52 -11.51 15.53 1.85
N LYS A 53 -12.40 15.38 0.89
CA LYS A 53 -13.09 14.11 0.60
C LYS A 53 -12.11 12.98 0.23
N GLY A 54 -10.93 13.32 -0.29
CA GLY A 54 -9.87 12.37 -0.61
C GLY A 54 -9.08 11.82 0.58
N ILE A 55 -9.26 12.38 1.79
CA ILE A 55 -8.47 11.98 2.97
C ILE A 55 -8.59 10.49 3.28
N PRO A 56 -9.80 9.87 3.32
CA PRO A 56 -9.92 8.45 3.64
C PRO A 56 -9.12 7.56 2.70
N PHE A 57 -9.15 7.82 1.40
CA PHE A 57 -8.39 7.11 0.39
C PHE A 57 -6.88 7.35 0.55
N SER A 58 -6.47 8.61 0.51
CA SER A 58 -5.05 9.00 0.55
C SER A 58 -4.35 8.52 1.82
N PHE A 59 -4.96 8.75 2.99
CA PHE A 59 -4.39 8.31 4.26
C PHE A 59 -4.21 6.79 4.30
N THR A 60 -5.26 6.04 3.92
CA THR A 60 -5.22 4.58 3.94
C THR A 60 -4.15 4.04 2.98
N LEU A 61 -4.13 4.54 1.75
CA LEU A 61 -3.17 4.10 0.73
C LEU A 61 -1.73 4.41 1.15
N MET A 62 -1.47 5.65 1.58
CA MET A 62 -0.13 6.08 2.01
C MET A 62 0.34 5.32 3.26
N PHE A 63 -0.59 4.97 4.17
CA PHE A 63 -0.27 4.18 5.34
C PHE A 63 0.10 2.74 4.98
N ILE A 64 -0.63 2.11 4.06
CA ILE A 64 -0.31 0.76 3.56
C ILE A 64 1.05 0.76 2.86
N LEU A 65 1.26 1.65 1.90
CA LEU A 65 2.52 1.76 1.17
C LEU A 65 3.70 2.08 2.10
N GLY A 66 3.50 3.03 3.01
CA GLY A 66 4.52 3.41 3.99
C GLY A 66 4.92 2.25 4.91
N THR A 67 3.95 1.47 5.38
CA THR A 67 4.20 0.31 6.23
C THR A 67 4.89 -0.81 5.45
N HIS A 68 4.52 -1.02 4.18
CA HIS A 68 5.17 -1.95 3.27
C HIS A 68 6.66 -1.63 3.13
N GLU A 69 7.01 -0.41 2.73
CA GLU A 69 8.39 0.02 2.55
C GLU A 69 9.17 0.04 3.87
N PHE A 70 8.49 0.41 4.97
CA PHE A 70 9.11 0.35 6.30
C PHE A 70 9.46 -1.08 6.71
N GLY A 71 8.66 -2.07 6.32
CA GLY A 71 8.98 -3.49 6.51
C GLY A 71 10.31 -3.87 5.88
N HIS A 72 10.51 -3.54 4.61
CA HIS A 72 11.77 -3.74 3.90
C HIS A 72 12.94 -3.00 4.57
N TYR A 73 12.75 -1.72 4.87
CA TYR A 73 13.76 -0.89 5.51
C TYR A 73 14.18 -1.42 6.88
N TYR A 74 13.22 -1.81 7.72
CA TYR A 74 13.50 -2.36 9.05
C TYR A 74 14.37 -3.62 8.98
N TYR A 75 14.02 -4.57 8.12
CA TYR A 75 14.80 -5.80 7.97
C TYR A 75 16.14 -5.56 7.26
N ALA A 76 16.24 -4.61 6.36
CA ALA A 76 17.53 -4.18 5.81
C ALA A 76 18.46 -3.68 6.93
N GLN A 77 17.97 -2.79 7.80
CA GLN A 77 18.76 -2.31 8.95
C GLN A 77 19.13 -3.45 9.93
N LYS A 78 18.20 -4.36 10.21
CA LYS A 78 18.43 -5.54 11.07
C LYS A 78 19.58 -6.41 10.55
N HIS A 79 19.68 -6.58 9.24
CA HIS A 79 20.75 -7.33 8.58
C HIS A 79 21.98 -6.47 8.23
N LYS A 80 22.05 -5.23 8.71
CA LYS A 80 23.15 -4.30 8.43
C LYS A 80 23.36 -4.06 6.94
N VAL A 81 22.27 -4.10 6.17
CA VAL A 81 22.23 -3.78 4.75
C VAL A 81 21.85 -2.31 4.59
N ASP A 82 22.71 -1.54 3.91
CA ASP A 82 22.44 -0.13 3.67
C ASP A 82 21.28 0.05 2.68
N ALA A 83 20.24 0.75 3.12
CA ALA A 83 19.08 1.09 2.31
C ALA A 83 18.70 2.56 2.47
N THR A 84 18.04 3.11 1.46
CA THR A 84 17.47 4.46 1.55
C THR A 84 16.17 4.45 2.34
N LEU A 85 15.74 5.65 2.79
CA LEU A 85 14.34 5.85 3.15
C LEU A 85 13.44 5.63 1.93
N PRO A 86 12.13 5.35 2.13
CA PRO A 86 11.18 5.18 1.04
C PRO A 86 11.11 6.40 0.12
N TYR A 87 11.09 6.15 -1.19
CA TYR A 87 10.74 7.11 -2.22
C TYR A 87 9.28 6.87 -2.60
N PHE A 88 8.42 7.84 -2.37
CA PHE A 88 7.05 7.82 -2.85
C PHE A 88 6.97 8.47 -4.23
N ILE A 89 6.37 7.80 -5.21
CA ILE A 89 6.33 8.31 -6.57
C ILE A 89 4.94 8.84 -6.88
N PRO A 90 4.77 10.19 -6.99
CA PRO A 90 3.49 10.76 -7.35
C PRO A 90 3.12 10.41 -8.80
N ALA A 91 1.83 10.22 -9.07
CA ALA A 91 1.29 10.05 -10.41
C ALA A 91 0.16 11.05 -10.66
N PRO A 92 0.04 11.59 -11.90
CA PRO A 92 -1.08 12.45 -12.24
C PRO A 92 -2.40 11.68 -12.16
N PRO A 93 -3.40 12.10 -11.36
CA PRO A 93 -4.63 11.33 -11.17
C PRO A 93 -5.53 11.23 -12.41
N PHE A 94 -5.32 12.09 -13.41
CA PHE A 94 -6.03 12.02 -14.71
C PHE A 94 -5.51 10.89 -15.60
N LEU A 95 -4.27 10.42 -15.40
CA LEU A 95 -3.65 9.31 -16.15
C LEU A 95 -3.66 8.02 -15.32
N PHE A 96 -3.51 8.15 -14.01
CA PHE A 96 -3.47 7.04 -13.06
C PHE A 96 -4.44 7.31 -11.92
N LEU A 97 -5.56 6.58 -11.95
CA LEU A 97 -6.67 6.72 -11.01
C LEU A 97 -6.26 6.75 -9.53
N ILE A 98 -5.12 6.13 -9.20
CA ILE A 98 -4.63 5.94 -7.83
C ILE A 98 -3.86 7.17 -7.30
N GLY A 99 -3.34 8.02 -8.20
CA GLY A 99 -2.54 9.21 -7.82
C GLY A 99 -1.10 8.91 -7.38
N THR A 100 -0.64 7.65 -7.47
CA THR A 100 0.73 7.24 -7.19
C THR A 100 1.14 6.04 -8.03
N PHE A 101 2.44 5.93 -8.32
CA PHE A 101 3.05 4.71 -8.85
C PHE A 101 3.53 3.76 -7.74
N GLY A 102 3.24 4.08 -6.48
CA GLY A 102 3.70 3.33 -5.32
C GLY A 102 4.89 3.98 -4.62
N ALA A 103 5.59 3.16 -3.84
CA ALA A 103 6.80 3.56 -3.15
C ALA A 103 7.87 2.46 -3.32
N PHE A 104 9.13 2.79 -3.09
CA PHE A 104 10.22 1.82 -3.08
C PHE A 104 11.39 2.30 -2.21
N ILE A 105 12.17 1.36 -1.67
CA ILE A 105 13.48 1.61 -1.08
C ILE A 105 14.59 1.23 -2.07
N LYS A 106 15.73 1.92 -1.99
CA LYS A 106 16.92 1.55 -2.76
C LYS A 106 17.94 0.89 -1.84
N ILE A 107 18.28 -0.38 -2.10
CA ILE A 107 19.35 -1.08 -1.43
C ILE A 107 20.69 -0.59 -2.01
N LYS A 108 21.62 -0.18 -1.12
CA LYS A 108 22.90 0.43 -1.50
C LYS A 108 24.08 -0.54 -1.38
N SER A 109 23.95 -1.59 -0.58
CA SER A 109 24.98 -2.60 -0.38
C SER A 109 24.52 -3.98 -0.85
N PRO A 110 25.42 -4.84 -1.35
CA PRO A 110 25.06 -6.18 -1.76
C PRO A 110 24.60 -7.03 -0.56
N ILE A 111 23.65 -7.92 -0.79
CA ILE A 111 23.14 -8.85 0.20
C ILE A 111 23.77 -10.22 -0.05
N TYR A 112 24.72 -10.61 0.80
CA TYR A 112 25.47 -11.88 0.63
C TYR A 112 24.75 -13.09 1.23
N ARG A 113 23.82 -12.86 2.17
CA ARG A 113 23.14 -13.93 2.90
C ARG A 113 21.74 -14.15 2.33
N LYS A 114 21.43 -15.41 1.95
CA LYS A 114 20.13 -15.79 1.38
C LYS A 114 18.97 -15.59 2.35
N ASP A 115 19.21 -15.85 3.66
CA ASP A 115 18.22 -15.63 4.72
C ASP A 115 17.90 -14.13 4.91
N ALA A 116 18.91 -13.27 4.84
CA ALA A 116 18.71 -11.81 4.87
C ALA A 116 17.89 -11.34 3.66
N LEU A 117 18.24 -11.83 2.46
CA LEU A 117 17.53 -11.50 1.23
C LEU A 117 16.05 -11.90 1.30
N LEU A 118 15.76 -13.14 1.77
CA LEU A 118 14.39 -13.62 1.96
C LEU A 118 13.62 -12.79 2.99
N GLN A 119 14.24 -12.49 4.15
CA GLN A 119 13.59 -11.70 5.18
C GLN A 119 13.31 -10.26 4.75
N ILE A 120 14.27 -9.61 4.08
CA ILE A 120 14.08 -8.27 3.54
C ILE A 120 12.98 -8.28 2.48
N GLY A 121 13.03 -9.22 1.52
CA GLY A 121 12.06 -9.30 0.44
C GLY A 121 10.62 -9.61 0.89
N ALA A 122 10.45 -10.46 1.93
CA ALA A 122 9.12 -10.82 2.44
C ALA A 122 8.55 -9.80 3.44
N ALA A 123 9.39 -9.02 4.11
CA ALA A 123 8.98 -8.15 5.21
C ALA A 123 8.01 -7.04 4.76
N GLY A 124 8.25 -6.43 3.60
CA GLY A 124 7.36 -5.39 3.04
C GLY A 124 5.96 -5.93 2.74
N PRO A 125 5.85 -6.96 1.88
CA PRO A 125 4.57 -7.59 1.59
C PRO A 125 3.80 -8.04 2.84
N ILE A 126 4.46 -8.66 3.82
CA ILE A 126 3.81 -9.07 5.06
C ILE A 126 3.30 -7.85 5.85
N ALA A 127 4.12 -6.82 6.00
CA ALA A 127 3.75 -5.60 6.72
C ALA A 127 2.59 -4.87 6.03
N GLY A 128 2.65 -4.74 4.70
CA GLY A 128 1.57 -4.15 3.89
C GLY A 128 0.27 -4.95 4.00
N PHE A 129 0.32 -6.27 3.93
CA PHE A 129 -0.83 -7.16 4.08
C PHE A 129 -1.52 -7.01 5.44
N VAL A 130 -0.75 -6.95 6.53
CA VAL A 130 -1.25 -6.80 7.91
C VAL A 130 -2.06 -5.50 8.07
N ILE A 131 -1.75 -4.45 7.33
CA ILE A 131 -2.50 -3.18 7.36
C ILE A 131 -3.63 -3.16 6.31
N ALA A 132 -3.39 -3.70 5.12
CA ALA A 132 -4.37 -3.67 4.03
C ALA A 132 -5.63 -4.49 4.34
N VAL A 133 -5.49 -5.66 5.01
CA VAL A 133 -6.66 -6.50 5.36
C VAL A 133 -7.60 -5.81 6.35
N PRO A 134 -7.17 -5.25 7.50
CA PRO A 134 -8.05 -4.48 8.37
C PRO A 134 -8.65 -3.25 7.67
N ALA A 135 -7.88 -2.53 6.86
CA ALA A 135 -8.39 -1.40 6.09
C ALA A 135 -9.51 -1.83 5.13
N LEU A 136 -9.33 -2.96 4.44
CA LEU A 136 -10.36 -3.52 3.57
C LEU A 136 -11.62 -3.91 4.34
N ILE A 137 -11.49 -4.55 5.51
CA ILE A 137 -12.63 -4.92 6.37
C ILE A 137 -13.38 -3.67 6.81
N ILE A 138 -12.68 -2.67 7.36
CA ILE A 138 -13.28 -1.41 7.80
C ILE A 138 -13.97 -0.71 6.63
N GLY A 139 -13.29 -0.64 5.49
CA GLY A 139 -13.83 -0.03 4.30
C GLY A 139 -15.06 -0.76 3.74
N LEU A 140 -15.09 -2.10 3.75
CA LEU A 140 -16.27 -2.88 3.37
C LEU A 140 -17.45 -2.62 4.30
N LEU A 141 -17.23 -2.52 5.61
CA LEU A 141 -18.30 -2.19 6.57
C LEU A 141 -18.87 -0.78 6.38
N LEU A 142 -18.10 0.13 5.76
CA LEU A 142 -18.51 1.49 5.41
C LEU A 142 -19.04 1.61 3.97
N SER A 143 -19.01 0.51 3.21
CA SER A 143 -19.44 0.47 1.81
C SER A 143 -20.94 0.32 1.67
N ASP A 144 -21.50 0.86 0.60
CA ASP A 144 -22.94 0.83 0.33
C ASP A 144 -23.30 -0.38 -0.56
N VAL A 145 -24.43 -1.04 -0.24
CA VAL A 145 -25.02 -2.08 -1.11
C VAL A 145 -25.91 -1.41 -2.14
N VAL A 146 -25.67 -1.68 -3.41
CA VAL A 146 -26.38 -1.09 -4.54
C VAL A 146 -26.93 -2.18 -5.47
N GLU A 147 -28.06 -1.90 -6.17
CA GLU A 147 -28.56 -2.80 -7.20
C GLU A 147 -27.68 -2.76 -8.45
N LYS A 148 -27.34 -3.93 -9.01
CA LYS A 148 -26.50 -4.04 -10.21
C LYS A 148 -27.04 -3.27 -11.42
N SER A 149 -28.36 -3.13 -11.51
CA SER A 149 -29.03 -2.34 -12.56
C SER A 149 -28.69 -0.85 -12.53
N ASN A 150 -28.27 -0.34 -11.36
CA ASN A 150 -27.96 1.08 -11.16
C ASN A 150 -26.48 1.41 -11.37
N ILE A 151 -25.64 0.40 -11.64
CA ILE A 151 -24.18 0.57 -11.79
C ILE A 151 -23.85 0.81 -13.27
N GLN A 152 -24.14 2.02 -13.80
CA GLN A 152 -23.72 2.41 -15.13
C GLN A 152 -22.40 3.21 -15.05
N GLY A 153 -21.36 2.76 -15.76
CA GLY A 153 -20.08 3.45 -15.84
C GLY A 153 -19.14 3.30 -14.64
N ALA A 154 -19.49 2.44 -13.66
CA ALA A 154 -18.60 2.17 -12.53
C ALA A 154 -17.45 1.23 -12.93
N LEU A 155 -16.31 1.40 -12.28
CA LEU A 155 -15.16 0.50 -12.41
C LEU A 155 -15.47 -0.83 -11.70
N ILE A 156 -15.58 -1.91 -12.47
CA ILE A 156 -15.75 -3.25 -11.92
C ILE A 156 -14.38 -3.81 -11.53
N LEU A 157 -14.19 -4.06 -10.25
CA LEU A 157 -12.96 -4.66 -9.72
C LEU A 157 -13.01 -6.18 -9.83
N GLY A 158 -11.86 -6.80 -10.10
CA GLY A 158 -11.76 -8.25 -10.11
C GLY A 158 -11.97 -8.86 -8.73
N ASP A 159 -12.72 -9.95 -8.67
CA ASP A 159 -12.95 -10.72 -7.45
C ASP A 159 -11.73 -11.57 -7.08
N SER A 160 -11.03 -11.21 -6.01
CA SER A 160 -10.09 -12.13 -5.38
C SER A 160 -10.79 -13.06 -4.39
N ILE A 161 -10.21 -14.22 -4.12
CA ILE A 161 -10.73 -15.17 -3.12
C ILE A 161 -10.87 -14.46 -1.76
N LEU A 162 -9.88 -13.66 -1.37
CA LEU A 162 -9.90 -12.90 -0.12
C LEU A 162 -11.06 -11.90 -0.12
N MET A 163 -11.27 -11.18 -1.23
CA MET A 163 -12.38 -10.23 -1.36
C MET A 163 -13.72 -10.92 -1.16
N LYS A 164 -13.94 -12.09 -1.80
CA LYS A 164 -15.17 -12.89 -1.62
C LYS A 164 -15.40 -13.33 -0.18
N ILE A 165 -14.34 -13.80 0.50
CA ILE A 165 -14.43 -14.20 1.92
C ILE A 165 -14.79 -12.99 2.80
N LEU A 166 -14.13 -11.86 2.62
CA LEU A 166 -14.39 -10.66 3.41
C LEU A 166 -15.79 -10.08 3.13
N THR A 167 -16.22 -10.06 1.88
CA THR A 167 -17.58 -9.67 1.51
C THR A 167 -18.63 -10.59 2.16
N TRP A 168 -18.41 -11.89 2.12
CA TRP A 168 -19.33 -12.84 2.78
C TRP A 168 -19.41 -12.62 4.30
N ILE A 169 -18.29 -12.28 4.95
CA ILE A 169 -18.28 -12.01 6.39
C ILE A 169 -18.95 -10.67 6.71
N THR A 170 -18.72 -9.63 5.93
CA THR A 170 -19.21 -8.27 6.20
C THR A 170 -20.65 -8.07 5.71
N HIS A 171 -21.03 -8.72 4.61
CA HIS A 171 -22.34 -8.60 3.96
C HIS A 171 -22.98 -10.00 3.71
N PRO A 172 -23.32 -10.77 4.76
CA PRO A 172 -23.81 -12.14 4.63
C PRO A 172 -25.21 -12.25 3.97
N LYS A 173 -25.91 -11.13 3.82
CA LYS A 173 -27.25 -11.04 3.20
C LYS A 173 -27.22 -10.43 1.80
N LEU A 174 -26.05 -10.29 1.18
CA LEU A 174 -25.91 -9.74 -0.17
C LEU A 174 -26.64 -10.67 -1.17
N MET A 175 -27.54 -10.10 -1.96
CA MET A 175 -28.29 -10.84 -2.99
C MET A 175 -27.51 -10.85 -4.31
N ASP A 176 -27.79 -11.84 -5.18
CA ASP A 176 -27.14 -11.96 -6.50
C ASP A 176 -27.43 -10.76 -7.42
N THR A 177 -28.53 -10.04 -7.18
CA THR A 177 -28.91 -8.81 -7.90
C THR A 177 -28.17 -7.57 -7.41
N GLN A 178 -27.47 -7.68 -6.28
CA GLN A 178 -26.79 -6.57 -5.61
C GLN A 178 -25.29 -6.64 -5.78
N ASP A 179 -24.64 -5.50 -5.59
CA ASP A 179 -23.20 -5.35 -5.57
C ASP A 179 -22.79 -4.33 -4.49
N ILE A 180 -21.50 -4.23 -4.21
CA ILE A 180 -20.97 -3.33 -3.20
C ILE A 180 -20.27 -2.16 -3.88
N MET A 181 -20.74 -0.94 -3.65
CA MET A 181 -20.03 0.27 -3.98
C MET A 181 -18.97 0.55 -2.90
N LEU A 182 -17.70 0.32 -3.26
CA LEU A 182 -16.62 0.36 -2.30
C LEU A 182 -16.41 1.77 -1.74
N HIS A 183 -16.38 1.88 -0.42
CA HIS A 183 -15.89 3.07 0.25
C HIS A 183 -14.41 3.32 -0.10
N PRO A 184 -13.91 4.58 -0.16
CA PRO A 184 -12.51 4.90 -0.49
C PRO A 184 -11.46 4.14 0.33
N ILE A 185 -11.73 3.85 1.60
CA ILE A 185 -10.88 3.02 2.46
C ILE A 185 -10.79 1.58 1.92
N ALA A 186 -11.94 0.98 1.51
CA ALA A 186 -11.95 -0.36 0.96
C ALA A 186 -11.18 -0.43 -0.35
N PHE A 187 -11.36 0.56 -1.22
CA PHE A 187 -10.65 0.64 -2.48
C PHE A 187 -9.13 0.80 -2.27
N ALA A 188 -8.70 1.65 -1.33
CA ALA A 188 -7.30 1.77 -0.95
C ALA A 188 -6.73 0.45 -0.39
N GLY A 189 -7.50 -0.28 0.43
CA GLY A 189 -7.16 -1.60 0.94
C GLY A 189 -6.98 -2.63 -0.18
N TRP A 190 -7.90 -2.64 -1.15
CA TRP A 190 -7.83 -3.52 -2.32
C TRP A 190 -6.58 -3.24 -3.17
N ILE A 191 -6.25 -1.96 -3.43
CA ILE A 191 -5.02 -1.57 -4.11
C ILE A 191 -3.79 -2.02 -3.32
N GLY A 192 -3.79 -1.82 -2.00
CA GLY A 192 -2.70 -2.26 -1.13
C GLY A 192 -2.45 -3.76 -1.22
N LEU A 193 -3.50 -4.58 -1.24
CA LEU A 193 -3.41 -6.02 -1.45
C LEU A 193 -2.86 -6.37 -2.83
N LEU A 194 -3.31 -5.66 -3.87
CA LEU A 194 -2.83 -5.86 -5.24
C LEU A 194 -1.34 -5.58 -5.34
N VAL A 195 -0.88 -4.45 -4.81
CA VAL A 195 0.56 -4.08 -4.78
C VAL A 195 1.36 -5.12 -4.01
N THR A 196 0.89 -5.51 -2.83
CA THR A 196 1.54 -6.55 -2.00
C THR A 196 1.66 -7.88 -2.75
N MET A 197 0.60 -8.30 -3.43
CA MET A 197 0.58 -9.53 -4.23
C MET A 197 1.54 -9.44 -5.43
N LEU A 198 1.56 -8.32 -6.14
CA LEU A 198 2.48 -8.11 -7.26
C LEU A 198 3.93 -8.16 -6.82
N ASN A 199 4.26 -7.61 -5.67
CA ASN A 199 5.63 -7.64 -5.12
C ASN A 199 6.07 -9.04 -4.66
N LEU A 200 5.14 -9.96 -4.39
CA LEU A 200 5.45 -11.37 -4.13
C LEU A 200 5.71 -12.19 -5.40
N LEU A 201 5.40 -11.67 -6.59
CA LEU A 201 5.68 -12.39 -7.82
C LEU A 201 7.18 -12.35 -8.16
N PRO A 202 7.81 -13.48 -8.48
CA PRO A 202 9.24 -13.53 -8.83
C PRO A 202 9.49 -13.07 -10.28
N ILE A 203 8.99 -11.87 -10.63
CA ILE A 203 9.04 -11.35 -12.01
C ILE A 203 9.82 -10.02 -12.03
N GLY A 204 10.94 -9.97 -12.72
CA GLY A 204 11.70 -8.76 -12.99
C GLY A 204 12.35 -8.14 -11.74
N GLN A 205 12.09 -6.88 -11.47
CA GLN A 205 12.68 -6.11 -10.34
C GLN A 205 11.76 -6.02 -9.11
N LEU A 206 10.76 -6.92 -8.99
CA LEU A 206 9.90 -7.00 -7.82
C LEU A 206 10.62 -7.65 -6.63
N ASP A 207 10.14 -7.46 -5.42
CA ASP A 207 10.83 -7.79 -4.16
C ASP A 207 11.34 -9.23 -4.06
N LEU A 208 10.58 -10.21 -4.54
CA LEU A 208 11.00 -11.61 -4.55
C LEU A 208 11.92 -11.99 -5.73
N SER A 209 11.95 -11.22 -6.79
CA SER A 209 12.82 -11.49 -7.94
C SER A 209 14.31 -11.32 -7.60
N LEU A 210 14.62 -10.50 -6.60
CA LEU A 210 15.97 -10.36 -6.07
C LEU A 210 16.53 -11.69 -5.53
N ILE A 211 15.65 -12.62 -5.15
CA ILE A 211 16.01 -13.94 -4.61
C ILE A 211 16.39 -14.91 -5.76
N HIS A 212 15.86 -14.71 -6.95
CA HIS A 212 16.06 -15.64 -8.07
C HIS A 212 17.36 -15.38 -8.85
N ILE A 213 17.97 -14.20 -8.71
CA ILE A 213 19.15 -13.76 -9.48
C ILE A 213 20.46 -13.98 -8.67
N SER A 214 20.37 -14.36 -7.42
CA SER A 214 21.50 -14.68 -6.53
C SER A 214 21.67 -16.18 -6.33
#